data_0b278ffe96f9338152a05b13300e061c
#
_entry.id   0b278ffe96f9338152a05b13300e061c
#
_cell.length_a   1.000
_cell.length_b   1.000
_cell.length_c   1.000
_cell.angle_alpha   90.00
_cell.angle_beta   90.00
_cell.angle_gamma   90.00
#
_symmetry.space_group_name_H-M   'P 1'
#
loop_
_entity.id
_entity.type
_entity.pdbx_description
1 polymer ?
#
loop_
_entity_poly.entity_id
_entity_poly.type
_entity_poly.pdbx_seq_one_letter_code
_entity_poly.pdbx_strand_id
1 'polypeptide(L)'
;MFEQIVEWIKQNYGDARKIIEIGVGHRIDVAEQISKALPRTEVLVTDTNESLVRSREIGRVRAVTDDVMFPTLNLYEGASLIYSLHPPGEIVQALEKLANRIGADLLVVPISDERHDLPQERWRELVVRGRILGWLLNKRV
;
A
#
# COMPACT_ATOMS: atom_id res chain seq x y z
N MET A 1 8.25 -11.62 7.35
CA MET A 1 7.25 -12.09 6.38
C MET A 1 7.18 -11.18 5.14
N PHE A 2 7.27 -9.88 5.32
CA PHE A 2 7.14 -8.95 4.19
C PHE A 2 8.46 -8.31 3.75
N GLU A 3 9.58 -8.92 4.10
CA GLU A 3 10.90 -8.35 3.77
C GLU A 3 11.10 -8.20 2.27
N GLN A 4 10.60 -9.15 1.48
CA GLN A 4 10.71 -9.07 0.02
C GLN A 4 9.85 -7.95 -0.56
N ILE A 5 8.71 -7.66 0.06
CA ILE A 5 7.87 -6.53 -0.34
C ILE A 5 8.61 -5.23 -0.10
N VAL A 6 9.20 -5.06 1.08
CA VAL A 6 9.97 -3.86 1.41
C VAL A 6 11.12 -3.67 0.42
N GLU A 7 11.86 -4.74 0.13
CA GLU A 7 12.98 -4.67 -0.78
C GLU A 7 12.53 -4.30 -2.19
N TRP A 8 11.42 -4.89 -2.64
CA TRP A 8 10.88 -4.57 -3.96
C TRP A 8 10.45 -3.11 -4.06
N ILE A 9 9.77 -2.59 -3.02
CA ILE A 9 9.36 -1.19 -2.99
C ILE A 9 10.58 -0.28 -3.01
N LYS A 10 11.59 -0.59 -2.22
CA LYS A 10 12.82 0.18 -2.19
C LYS A 10 13.47 0.26 -3.57
N GLN A 11 13.51 -0.86 -4.29
CA GLN A 11 14.16 -0.91 -5.60
C GLN A 11 13.36 -0.20 -6.69
N ASN A 12 12.05 -0.21 -6.59
CA ASN A 12 11.20 0.28 -7.68
C ASN A 12 10.60 1.67 -7.41
N TYR A 13 10.60 2.12 -6.17
CA TYR A 13 10.00 3.41 -5.78
C TYR A 13 10.98 4.26 -4.99
N GLY A 14 12.27 4.11 -5.26
CA GLY A 14 13.32 4.86 -4.56
C GLY A 14 13.20 6.37 -4.69
N ASP A 15 12.59 6.86 -5.77
CA ASP A 15 12.40 8.30 -6.01
C ASP A 15 11.01 8.79 -5.64
N ALA A 16 10.18 7.95 -5.03
CA ALA A 16 8.83 8.33 -4.68
C ALA A 16 8.82 9.44 -3.63
N ARG A 17 7.95 10.41 -3.82
CA ARG A 17 7.75 11.46 -2.82
C ARG A 17 6.91 10.96 -1.66
N LYS A 18 5.98 10.07 -1.94
CA LYS A 18 5.00 9.60 -0.96
C LYS A 18 4.58 8.18 -1.27
N ILE A 19 4.53 7.36 -0.24
CA ILE A 19 4.05 5.98 -0.30
C ILE A 19 3.07 5.79 0.85
N ILE A 20 1.95 5.13 0.59
CA ILE A 20 0.88 5.03 1.58
C ILE A 20 0.46 3.56 1.75
N GLU A 21 0.43 3.11 3.00
CA GLU A 21 -0.18 1.83 3.36
C GLU A 21 -1.62 2.06 3.80
N ILE A 22 -2.56 1.35 3.21
CA ILE A 22 -3.98 1.47 3.51
C ILE A 22 -4.45 0.23 4.25
N GLY A 23 -5.14 0.44 5.38
CA GLY A 23 -5.59 -0.65 6.22
C GLY A 23 -4.46 -1.25 7.02
N VAL A 24 -3.73 -0.41 7.74
CA VAL A 24 -2.51 -0.82 8.43
C VAL A 24 -2.78 -1.87 9.52
N GLY A 25 -3.96 -1.84 10.14
CA GLY A 25 -4.34 -2.78 11.18
C GLY A 25 -3.36 -2.81 12.33
N HIS A 26 -2.90 -4.00 12.69
CA HIS A 26 -1.96 -4.18 13.79
C HIS A 26 -0.50 -4.15 13.36
N ARG A 27 -0.21 -3.93 12.07
CA ARG A 27 1.15 -4.00 11.54
C ARG A 27 1.59 -2.67 10.99
N ILE A 28 2.62 -2.10 11.62
CA ILE A 28 3.27 -0.91 11.11
C ILE A 28 4.69 -1.19 10.65
N ASP A 29 5.16 -2.42 10.87
CA ASP A 29 6.55 -2.79 10.62
C ASP A 29 6.97 -2.57 9.16
N VAL A 30 6.10 -2.85 8.21
CA VAL A 30 6.42 -2.66 6.79
C VAL A 30 6.62 -1.17 6.49
N ALA A 31 5.67 -0.33 6.89
CA ALA A 31 5.76 1.11 6.67
C ALA A 31 7.00 1.69 7.35
N GLU A 32 7.29 1.24 8.55
CA GLU A 32 8.47 1.67 9.29
C GLU A 32 9.77 1.31 8.55
N GLN A 33 9.84 0.09 8.03
CA GLN A 33 11.02 -0.34 7.27
C GLN A 33 11.17 0.44 5.97
N ILE A 34 10.07 0.72 5.29
CA ILE A 34 10.09 1.55 4.08
C ILE A 34 10.61 2.95 4.42
N SER A 35 10.11 3.53 5.51
CA SER A 35 10.53 4.86 5.94
C SER A 35 12.03 4.92 6.22
N LYS A 36 12.57 3.88 6.84
CA LYS A 36 14.01 3.80 7.10
C LYS A 36 14.82 3.62 5.83
N ALA A 37 14.31 2.81 4.90
CA ALA A 37 15.01 2.54 3.65
C ALA A 37 14.95 3.73 2.68
N LEU A 38 13.90 4.53 2.75
CA LEU A 38 13.67 5.67 1.86
C LEU A 38 13.49 6.95 2.67
N PRO A 39 14.60 7.50 3.21
CA PRO A 39 14.48 8.62 4.16
C PRO A 39 13.93 9.91 3.55
N ARG A 40 13.90 10.04 2.24
CA ARG A 40 13.33 11.22 1.57
C ARG A 40 11.87 11.06 1.21
N THR A 41 11.33 9.85 1.36
CA THR A 41 9.95 9.55 1.00
C THR A 41 9.06 9.78 2.21
N GLU A 42 7.95 10.48 2.01
CA GLU A 42 6.92 10.56 3.05
C GLU A 42 6.18 9.23 3.08
N VAL A 43 6.10 8.61 4.25
CA VAL A 43 5.39 7.34 4.42
C VAL A 43 4.20 7.59 5.34
N LEU A 44 3.01 7.27 4.83
CA LEU A 44 1.75 7.48 5.52
C LEU A 44 1.04 6.14 5.68
N VAL A 45 0.42 5.92 6.81
CA VAL A 45 -0.47 4.78 7.01
C VAL A 45 -1.86 5.26 7.36
N THR A 46 -2.88 4.60 6.84
CA THR A 46 -4.27 4.92 7.14
C THR A 46 -5.02 3.70 7.62
N ASP A 47 -6.03 3.92 8.43
CA ASP A 47 -6.93 2.88 8.91
C ASP A 47 -8.21 3.55 9.39
N THR A 48 -9.32 2.82 9.36
CA THR A 48 -10.58 3.33 9.89
C THR A 48 -10.63 3.32 11.41
N ASN A 49 -9.82 2.48 12.03
CA ASN A 49 -9.80 2.33 13.48
C ASN A 49 -8.88 3.36 14.13
N GLU A 50 -9.45 4.39 14.70
CA GLU A 50 -8.72 5.49 15.31
C GLU A 50 -7.77 5.03 16.42
N SER A 51 -8.19 4.05 17.21
CA SER A 51 -7.34 3.53 18.28
C SER A 51 -6.07 2.90 17.76
N LEU A 52 -6.18 2.12 16.67
CA LEU A 52 -5.02 1.49 16.05
C LEU A 52 -4.09 2.54 15.46
N VAL A 53 -4.66 3.55 14.82
CA VAL A 53 -3.87 4.64 14.23
C VAL A 53 -3.07 5.37 15.31
N ARG A 54 -3.72 5.76 16.39
CA ARG A 54 -3.05 6.51 17.46
C ARG A 54 -1.92 5.74 18.11
N SER A 55 -2.09 4.43 18.25
CA SER A 55 -1.07 3.59 18.89
C SER A 55 0.12 3.31 17.99
N ARG A 56 0.07 3.71 16.71
CA ARG A 56 1.05 3.31 15.72
C ARG A 56 1.94 4.43 15.20
N GLU A 57 1.72 5.65 15.62
CA GLU A 57 2.59 6.76 15.20
C GLU A 57 3.97 6.59 15.78
N ILE A 58 4.92 6.15 14.97
CA ILE A 58 6.29 5.90 15.40
C ILE A 58 7.25 6.50 14.38
N GLY A 59 8.24 7.24 14.88
CA GLY A 59 9.28 7.81 14.04
C GLY A 59 8.71 8.78 13.03
N ARG A 60 9.08 8.58 11.75
CA ARG A 60 8.66 9.47 10.66
C ARG A 60 7.42 8.97 9.93
N VAL A 61 6.91 7.82 10.29
CA VAL A 61 5.67 7.31 9.70
C VAL A 61 4.51 8.10 10.28
N ARG A 62 3.74 8.71 9.41
CA ARG A 62 2.55 9.46 9.81
C ARG A 62 1.34 8.55 9.73
N ALA A 63 0.54 8.51 10.78
CA ALA A 63 -0.67 7.69 10.84
C ALA A 63 -1.90 8.59 10.86
N VAL A 64 -2.87 8.29 10.01
CA VAL A 64 -4.09 9.09 9.88
C VAL A 64 -5.31 8.18 9.80
N THR A 65 -6.35 8.54 10.53
CA THR A 65 -7.64 7.84 10.42
C THR A 65 -8.31 8.27 9.13
N ASP A 66 -8.61 7.31 8.26
CA ASP A 66 -9.32 7.56 7.02
C ASP A 66 -9.97 6.28 6.54
N ASP A 67 -11.04 6.43 5.75
CA ASP A 67 -11.78 5.30 5.20
C ASP A 67 -11.61 5.29 3.69
N VAL A 68 -11.00 4.22 3.16
CA VAL A 68 -10.77 4.10 1.72
C VAL A 68 -12.06 4.07 0.91
N MET A 69 -13.18 3.70 1.53
CA MET A 69 -14.50 3.73 0.87
C MET A 69 -14.98 5.17 0.65
N PHE A 70 -14.54 6.11 1.49
CA PHE A 70 -14.87 7.53 1.39
C PHE A 70 -13.60 8.33 1.67
N PRO A 71 -12.62 8.28 0.77
CA PRO A 71 -11.28 8.80 1.08
C PRO A 71 -11.21 10.31 1.11
N THR A 72 -10.38 10.81 2.01
CA THR A 72 -10.00 12.22 2.02
C THR A 72 -8.88 12.40 1.01
N LEU A 73 -9.22 12.79 -0.20
CA LEU A 73 -8.32 12.71 -1.36
C LEU A 73 -6.98 13.42 -1.16
N ASN A 74 -6.97 14.57 -0.50
CA ASN A 74 -5.72 15.31 -0.36
C ASN A 74 -4.68 14.60 0.52
N LEU A 75 -5.09 13.60 1.31
CA LEU A 75 -4.12 12.78 2.03
C LEU A 75 -3.28 11.94 1.07
N TYR A 76 -3.87 11.54 -0.04
CA TYR A 76 -3.25 10.59 -0.97
C TYR A 76 -2.59 11.25 -2.16
N GLU A 77 -2.83 12.54 -2.38
CA GLU A 77 -2.25 13.26 -3.50
C GLU A 77 -0.73 13.23 -3.45
N GLY A 78 -0.13 13.00 -4.60
CA GLY A 78 1.33 12.93 -4.72
C GLY A 78 1.91 11.56 -4.44
N ALA A 79 1.09 10.59 -4.05
CA ALA A 79 1.58 9.23 -3.83
C ALA A 79 1.96 8.58 -5.14
N SER A 80 3.13 7.94 -5.17
CA SER A 80 3.57 7.13 -6.30
C SER A 80 3.02 5.72 -6.18
N LEU A 81 2.86 5.24 -4.96
CA LEU A 81 2.39 3.89 -4.67
C LEU A 81 1.48 3.93 -3.46
N ILE A 82 0.34 3.25 -3.59
CA ILE A 82 -0.44 2.85 -2.43
C ILE A 82 -0.43 1.33 -2.36
N TYR A 83 -0.38 0.78 -1.15
CA TYR A 83 -0.37 -0.67 -1.01
C TYR A 83 -1.22 -1.08 0.18
N SER A 84 -1.69 -2.32 0.15
CA SER A 84 -2.48 -2.88 1.23
C SER A 84 -2.10 -4.33 1.44
N LEU A 85 -1.85 -4.69 2.68
CA LEU A 85 -1.41 -6.02 3.06
C LEU A 85 -2.60 -6.76 3.66
N HIS A 86 -2.97 -7.86 3.03
CA HIS A 86 -4.10 -8.70 3.43
C HIS A 86 -5.42 -7.91 3.56
N PRO A 87 -5.78 -7.10 2.56
CA PRO A 87 -7.03 -6.36 2.67
C PRO A 87 -8.25 -7.28 2.58
N PRO A 88 -9.36 -6.91 3.26
CA PRO A 88 -10.62 -7.60 2.99
C PRO A 88 -11.00 -7.43 1.52
N GLY A 89 -11.56 -8.48 0.93
CA GLY A 89 -11.89 -8.43 -0.49
C GLY A 89 -12.80 -7.28 -0.89
N GLU A 90 -13.70 -6.88 0.00
CA GLU A 90 -14.66 -5.80 -0.29
C GLU A 90 -14.03 -4.43 -0.48
N ILE A 91 -12.78 -4.19 0.00
CA ILE A 91 -12.16 -2.88 -0.20
C ILE A 91 -11.25 -2.82 -1.43
N VAL A 92 -10.99 -3.94 -2.09
CA VAL A 92 -10.05 -3.96 -3.22
C VAL A 92 -10.52 -3.03 -4.35
N GLN A 93 -11.82 -3.02 -4.64
CA GLN A 93 -12.36 -2.13 -5.66
C GLN A 93 -12.19 -0.66 -5.27
N ALA A 94 -12.36 -0.34 -4.00
CA ALA A 94 -12.16 1.03 -3.51
C ALA A 94 -10.68 1.44 -3.61
N LEU A 95 -9.77 0.51 -3.33
CA LEU A 95 -8.34 0.75 -3.52
C LEU A 95 -8.02 1.07 -4.98
N GLU A 96 -8.60 0.31 -5.90
CA GLU A 96 -8.38 0.54 -7.33
C GLU A 96 -8.93 1.91 -7.75
N LYS A 97 -10.12 2.27 -7.29
CA LYS A 97 -10.70 3.57 -7.60
C LYS A 97 -9.82 4.71 -7.09
N LEU A 98 -9.32 4.58 -5.88
CA LEU A 98 -8.45 5.60 -5.29
C LEU A 98 -7.15 5.72 -6.09
N ALA A 99 -6.51 4.60 -6.39
CA ALA A 99 -5.27 4.62 -7.17
C ALA A 99 -5.47 5.28 -8.53
N ASN A 100 -6.56 4.94 -9.22
CA ASN A 100 -6.88 5.57 -10.50
C ASN A 100 -7.06 7.08 -10.36
N ARG A 101 -7.74 7.50 -9.30
CA ARG A 101 -8.08 8.90 -9.11
C ARG A 101 -6.85 9.76 -8.82
N ILE A 102 -5.89 9.24 -8.07
CA ILE A 102 -4.69 10.00 -7.72
C ILE A 102 -3.51 9.71 -8.64
N GLY A 103 -3.66 8.77 -9.57
CA GLY A 103 -2.59 8.42 -10.50
C GLY A 103 -1.46 7.62 -9.88
N ALA A 104 -1.72 6.88 -8.83
CA ALA A 104 -0.72 6.05 -8.16
C ALA A 104 -0.78 4.61 -8.64
N ASP A 105 0.34 3.91 -8.53
CA ASP A 105 0.36 2.45 -8.66
C ASP A 105 -0.27 1.84 -7.40
N LEU A 106 -0.82 0.65 -7.54
CA LEU A 106 -1.44 -0.07 -6.43
C LEU A 106 -0.86 -1.47 -6.31
N LEU A 107 -0.43 -1.82 -5.11
CA LEU A 107 0.02 -3.17 -4.79
C LEU A 107 -0.91 -3.75 -3.74
N VAL A 108 -1.48 -4.91 -4.04
CA VAL A 108 -2.31 -5.66 -3.09
C VAL A 108 -1.62 -6.99 -2.81
N VAL A 109 -1.44 -7.28 -1.54
CA VAL A 109 -0.88 -8.56 -1.09
C VAL A 109 -2.02 -9.33 -0.40
N PRO A 110 -2.73 -10.19 -1.14
CA PRO A 110 -3.89 -10.88 -0.56
C PRO A 110 -3.49 -11.99 0.41
N ILE A 111 -4.43 -12.40 1.21
CA ILE A 111 -4.26 -13.59 2.05
C ILE A 111 -4.35 -14.80 1.12
N SER A 112 -3.27 -15.54 0.99
CA SER A 112 -3.14 -16.77 0.20
C SER A 112 -3.93 -16.78 -1.11
N ASP A 113 -5.07 -17.43 -1.22
CA ASP A 113 -5.70 -17.77 -2.50
C ASP A 113 -6.74 -16.78 -3.00
N GLU A 114 -6.85 -15.59 -2.40
CA GLU A 114 -7.87 -14.62 -2.81
C GLU A 114 -7.54 -13.89 -4.12
N ARG A 115 -6.35 -14.09 -4.63
CA ARG A 115 -5.88 -13.42 -5.85
C ARG A 115 -6.72 -13.70 -7.09
N HIS A 116 -7.43 -14.82 -7.13
CA HIS A 116 -8.21 -15.20 -8.31
C HIS A 116 -9.44 -14.31 -8.52
N ASP A 117 -9.80 -13.49 -7.55
CA ASP A 117 -10.92 -12.57 -7.67
C ASP A 117 -10.56 -11.27 -8.39
N LEU A 118 -9.27 -11.07 -8.70
CA LEU A 118 -8.82 -9.84 -9.36
C LEU A 118 -8.91 -9.97 -10.87
N PRO A 119 -9.43 -8.94 -11.58
CA PRO A 119 -9.49 -8.96 -13.04
C PRO A 119 -8.09 -8.99 -13.65
N GLN A 120 -7.74 -10.08 -14.29
CA GLN A 120 -6.37 -10.33 -14.74
C GLN A 120 -5.90 -9.42 -15.88
N GLU A 121 -6.80 -8.83 -16.65
CA GLU A 121 -6.40 -7.93 -17.73
C GLU A 121 -5.76 -6.65 -17.24
N ARG A 122 -6.04 -6.24 -16.02
CA ARG A 122 -5.49 -5.01 -15.46
C ARG A 122 -4.44 -5.25 -14.40
N TRP A 123 -4.44 -6.41 -13.80
CA TRP A 123 -3.57 -6.74 -12.68
C TRP A 123 -2.44 -7.65 -13.13
N ARG A 124 -1.25 -7.37 -12.66
CA ARG A 124 -0.07 -8.18 -12.95
C ARG A 124 0.42 -8.82 -11.67
N GLU A 125 0.93 -10.04 -11.79
CA GLU A 125 1.55 -10.71 -10.68
C GLU A 125 2.88 -10.05 -10.34
N LEU A 126 3.10 -9.77 -9.06
CA LEU A 126 4.42 -9.40 -8.57
C LEU A 126 5.15 -10.67 -8.19
N VAL A 127 6.10 -11.06 -9.01
CA VAL A 127 6.85 -12.29 -8.81
C VAL A 127 8.27 -11.95 -8.39
N VAL A 128 8.72 -12.50 -7.27
CA VAL A 128 10.09 -12.33 -6.79
C VAL A 128 10.64 -13.71 -6.45
N ARG A 129 11.76 -14.05 -7.08
CA ARG A 129 12.43 -15.35 -6.88
C ARG A 129 11.49 -16.53 -7.07
N GLY A 130 10.66 -16.44 -8.11
CA GLY A 130 9.73 -17.50 -8.48
C GLY A 130 8.48 -17.59 -7.60
N ARG A 131 8.27 -16.66 -6.67
CA ARG A 131 7.10 -16.65 -5.80
C ARG A 131 6.24 -15.43 -6.08
N ILE A 132 4.92 -15.63 -6.10
CA ILE A 132 3.98 -14.53 -6.23
C ILE A 132 3.85 -13.86 -4.88
N LEU A 133 4.28 -12.60 -4.79
CA LEU A 133 4.18 -11.82 -3.56
C LEU A 133 2.90 -11.02 -3.48
N GLY A 134 2.35 -10.65 -4.62
CA GLY A 134 1.14 -9.84 -4.63
C GLY A 134 0.71 -9.50 -6.05
N TRP A 135 -0.23 -8.58 -6.16
CA TRP A 135 -0.82 -8.14 -7.41
C TRP A 135 -0.61 -6.65 -7.58
N LEU A 136 -0.12 -6.28 -8.74
CA LEU A 136 0.26 -4.90 -9.04
C LEU A 136 -0.62 -4.32 -10.13
N LEU A 137 -1.19 -3.15 -9.86
CA LEU A 137 -1.86 -2.33 -10.84
C LEU A 137 -0.95 -1.14 -11.10
N ASN A 138 -0.25 -1.18 -12.22
CA ASN A 138 0.80 -0.21 -12.52
C ASN A 138 0.31 0.77 -13.58
N LYS A 139 0.31 2.06 -13.27
CA LYS A 139 -0.12 3.12 -14.18
C LYS A 139 0.96 3.50 -15.19
N ARG A 140 2.20 3.14 -14.91
CA ARG A 140 3.32 3.45 -15.79
C ARG A 140 3.56 2.28 -16.72
N VAL A 141 2.91 2.28 -17.81
CA VAL A 141 3.13 1.21 -18.78
C VAL A 141 4.22 1.60 -19.77
#